data_f4b628589eb6fae7ee6fc5759ba59c3e
#
_entry.id   f4b628589eb6fae7ee6fc5759ba59c3e
#
_cell.length_a   1.000
_cell.length_b   1.000
_cell.length_c   1.000
_cell.angle_alpha   90.00
_cell.angle_beta   90.00
_cell.angle_gamma   90.00
#
_symmetry.space_group_name_H-M   'P 1'
#
loop_
_entity.id
_entity.type
_entity.pdbx_description
1 polymer ?
#
loop_
_entity_poly.entity_id
_entity_poly.type
_entity_poly.pdbx_seq_one_letter_code
_entity_poly.pdbx_strand_id
1 'polypeptide(L)'
;MSHNGRRCDFSLPRLRLAVTALLLLSPIRSAAPQATAIPTERLAAREWFRQAGFGMFIHWGIYSQLGAGEWVMQQKQIPATTYEWLASEFNPIRFDAHEWVSLAKAAGARYITITSRHHDGFSMFATQATPYNIVDWTPFKRDPMKELADECRRQGIKLFFYYSQLDWHHPDYFPRGGTGKSSGRPESGDWNRYVAFMNQQIGELLTHYGPIGGIWFDGMWDKPQADWHLADTYGLIHRLQPAALIVPNHHGTPLPGEDVQTFEQDLPGANTAGFNTTSIGTLPLETSLTMNDSWGFNITDAHWKSVPQIITYLVRAAGGNANLLLNIGPRPDGTIQPEAAERLRAVGEWLRVYGTSIYNTHAGPIPPHPWGITTQRGDSVFVHVLDWRDRVIAIPLVGLRVTRATVLGSGAAVDFEQWPDGVRLTLPDVASEPDRVIVLRVRK
;
A
#
# COMPACT_ATOMS: atom_id res chain seq x y z
N MET A 1 41.66 84.99 -44.88
CA MET A 1 40.98 86.18 -45.42
C MET A 1 39.51 86.08 -44.94
N SER A 2 39.22 86.91 -44.02
CA SER A 2 38.16 87.89 -43.91
C SER A 2 36.72 87.27 -43.91
N HIS A 3 35.89 87.62 -43.14
CA HIS A 3 35.33 88.66 -42.33
C HIS A 3 34.03 88.12 -41.69
N ASN A 4 33.91 88.26 -40.41
CA ASN A 4 33.02 89.17 -39.68
C ASN A 4 31.54 89.15 -40.02
N GLY A 5 30.70 88.99 -38.99
CA GLY A 5 29.30 89.41 -38.99
C GLY A 5 28.61 88.95 -37.69
N ARG A 6 28.72 89.84 -36.66
CA ARG A 6 27.90 89.73 -35.44
C ARG A 6 26.46 90.14 -35.69
N ARG A 7 25.49 89.43 -35.20
CA ARG A 7 24.22 90.00 -34.72
C ARG A 7 23.75 89.32 -33.41
N CYS A 8 23.52 90.14 -32.41
CA CYS A 8 22.83 89.79 -31.20
C CYS A 8 21.35 89.71 -31.50
N ASP A 9 20.69 88.69 -30.96
CA ASP A 9 19.27 88.74 -30.75
C ASP A 9 18.89 88.10 -29.40
N PHE A 10 18.18 88.88 -28.59
CA PHE A 10 17.62 88.50 -27.30
C PHE A 10 16.38 87.66 -27.52
N SER A 11 16.29 86.48 -26.93
CA SER A 11 15.01 85.80 -26.72
C SER A 11 14.97 85.07 -25.37
N LEU A 12 13.92 85.31 -24.64
CA LEU A 12 13.53 84.85 -23.30
C LEU A 12 13.50 83.36 -23.11
N PRO A 13 13.79 82.84 -21.95
CA PRO A 13 13.74 81.39 -21.65
C PRO A 13 12.29 80.88 -21.48
N ARG A 14 11.89 79.95 -22.27
CA ARG A 14 10.65 79.15 -22.06
C ARG A 14 10.87 78.16 -21.03
N LEU A 15 10.16 78.34 -19.89
CA LEU A 15 10.04 77.40 -18.77
C LEU A 15 9.32 76.11 -19.29
N ARG A 16 10.04 75.00 -19.44
CA ARG A 16 9.44 73.70 -19.68
C ARG A 16 9.16 73.03 -18.33
N LEU A 17 7.89 72.89 -17.96
CA LEU A 17 7.45 72.00 -16.89
C LEU A 17 7.70 70.56 -17.33
N ALA A 18 8.63 69.89 -16.66
CA ALA A 18 8.80 68.45 -16.75
C ALA A 18 7.82 67.82 -15.77
N VAL A 19 6.75 67.21 -16.30
CA VAL A 19 5.87 66.32 -15.54
C VAL A 19 6.56 64.96 -15.40
N THR A 20 7.15 64.70 -14.23
CA THR A 20 7.71 63.41 -13.92
C THR A 20 6.58 62.46 -13.47
N ALA A 21 6.13 61.58 -14.36
CA ALA A 21 5.18 60.52 -14.02
C ALA A 21 5.91 59.46 -13.17
N LEU A 22 5.63 59.45 -11.91
CA LEU A 22 6.09 58.42 -10.95
C LEU A 22 5.25 57.15 -11.20
N LEU A 23 5.77 56.23 -11.99
CA LEU A 23 5.21 54.88 -12.10
C LEU A 23 5.45 54.11 -10.78
N LEU A 24 4.42 54.00 -9.95
CA LEU A 24 4.40 53.14 -8.79
C LEU A 24 4.35 51.69 -9.29
N LEU A 25 5.50 51.06 -9.42
CA LEU A 25 5.67 49.63 -9.59
C LEU A 25 5.27 48.96 -8.26
N SER A 26 4.00 48.57 -8.14
CA SER A 26 3.59 47.66 -7.08
C SER A 26 4.25 46.30 -7.30
N PRO A 27 4.96 45.72 -6.29
CA PRO A 27 5.50 44.38 -6.45
C PRO A 27 4.34 43.40 -6.58
N ILE A 28 4.24 42.74 -7.73
CA ILE A 28 3.39 41.56 -7.89
C ILE A 28 3.96 40.53 -6.93
N ARG A 29 3.38 40.41 -5.73
CA ARG A 29 3.63 39.27 -4.84
C ARG A 29 3.10 38.05 -5.57
N SER A 30 4.01 37.27 -6.12
CA SER A 30 3.73 35.89 -6.51
C SER A 30 3.19 35.18 -5.27
N ALA A 31 1.89 34.93 -5.24
CA ALA A 31 1.31 34.09 -4.21
C ALA A 31 1.92 32.70 -4.41
N ALA A 32 2.71 32.26 -3.43
CA ALA A 32 3.12 30.85 -3.37
C ALA A 32 1.85 30.01 -3.46
N PRO A 33 1.83 28.92 -4.25
CA PRO A 33 0.66 28.05 -4.31
C PRO A 33 0.31 27.62 -2.89
N GLN A 34 -0.84 28.05 -2.41
CA GLN A 34 -1.39 27.57 -1.15
C GLN A 34 -1.53 26.06 -1.28
N ALA A 35 -0.83 25.29 -0.44
CA ALA A 35 -1.02 23.85 -0.36
C ALA A 35 -2.51 23.62 -0.19
N THR A 36 -3.14 23.08 -1.22
CA THR A 36 -4.58 22.77 -1.21
C THR A 36 -4.83 21.80 -0.08
N ALA A 37 -5.74 22.17 0.85
CA ALA A 37 -6.08 21.29 1.97
C ALA A 37 -6.53 19.93 1.46
N ILE A 38 -6.09 18.86 2.13
CA ILE A 38 -6.48 17.49 1.76
C ILE A 38 -8.01 17.36 1.91
N PRO A 39 -8.74 16.88 0.89
CA PRO A 39 -10.18 16.72 0.97
C PRO A 39 -10.64 15.86 2.17
N THR A 40 -11.79 16.18 2.74
CA THR A 40 -12.34 15.49 3.91
C THR A 40 -12.54 13.99 3.66
N GLU A 41 -12.97 13.62 2.45
CA GLU A 41 -13.18 12.25 2.03
C GLU A 41 -11.88 11.44 2.07
N ARG A 42 -10.77 12.05 1.65
CA ARG A 42 -9.44 11.42 1.68
C ARG A 42 -8.90 11.29 3.09
N LEU A 43 -9.12 12.31 3.93
CA LEU A 43 -8.77 12.22 5.36
C LEU A 43 -9.55 11.10 6.06
N ALA A 44 -10.84 10.97 5.77
CA ALA A 44 -11.68 9.88 6.29
C ALA A 44 -11.21 8.51 5.77
N ALA A 45 -10.80 8.41 4.50
CA ALA A 45 -10.26 7.19 3.93
C ALA A 45 -8.91 6.79 4.57
N ARG A 46 -8.00 7.75 4.81
CA ARG A 46 -6.75 7.52 5.56
C ARG A 46 -7.02 7.03 6.97
N GLU A 47 -8.00 7.62 7.66
CA GLU A 47 -8.35 7.20 9.01
C GLU A 47 -8.97 5.80 9.02
N TRP A 48 -9.87 5.51 8.08
CA TRP A 48 -10.39 4.16 7.90
C TRP A 48 -9.25 3.15 7.67
N PHE A 49 -8.25 3.51 6.85
CA PHE A 49 -7.11 2.63 6.54
C PHE A 49 -6.26 2.36 7.78
N ARG A 50 -5.98 3.38 8.61
CA ARG A 50 -5.28 3.19 9.90
C ARG A 50 -5.97 2.18 10.81
N GLN A 51 -7.29 2.10 10.74
CA GLN A 51 -8.12 1.28 11.61
C GLN A 51 -8.39 -0.11 11.02
N ALA A 52 -8.00 -0.35 9.77
CA ALA A 52 -8.32 -1.59 9.05
C ALA A 52 -7.59 -2.82 9.62
N GLY A 53 -6.36 -2.68 10.04
CA GLY A 53 -5.53 -3.69 10.72
C GLY A 53 -5.07 -4.84 9.84
N PHE A 54 -5.95 -5.41 8.98
CA PHE A 54 -5.66 -6.60 8.18
C PHE A 54 -6.26 -6.53 6.78
N GLY A 55 -5.45 -6.87 5.75
CA GLY A 55 -5.83 -7.00 4.36
C GLY A 55 -5.30 -8.29 3.74
N MET A 56 -5.92 -8.74 2.66
CA MET A 56 -5.48 -9.86 1.83
C MET A 56 -4.89 -9.34 0.52
N PHE A 57 -3.63 -9.68 0.24
CA PHE A 57 -2.98 -9.40 -1.03
C PHE A 57 -3.12 -10.61 -1.95
N ILE A 58 -3.30 -10.37 -3.24
CA ILE A 58 -3.42 -11.43 -4.24
C ILE A 58 -2.49 -11.12 -5.41
N HIS A 59 -1.45 -11.93 -5.59
CA HIS A 59 -0.62 -11.90 -6.78
C HIS A 59 -1.07 -12.99 -7.75
N TRP A 60 -1.76 -12.60 -8.81
CA TRP A 60 -2.32 -13.51 -9.79
C TRP A 60 -2.28 -12.92 -11.21
N GLY A 61 -1.78 -13.69 -12.16
CA GLY A 61 -1.61 -13.31 -13.54
C GLY A 61 -1.18 -14.49 -14.41
N ILE A 62 -0.87 -14.23 -15.67
CA ILE A 62 -0.44 -15.30 -16.61
C ILE A 62 0.84 -16.01 -16.18
N TYR A 63 1.69 -15.36 -15.37
CA TYR A 63 2.87 -15.96 -14.76
C TYR A 63 2.56 -17.19 -13.91
N SER A 64 1.37 -17.29 -13.35
CA SER A 64 0.97 -18.43 -12.51
C SER A 64 1.02 -19.75 -13.28
N GLN A 65 0.86 -19.75 -14.62
CA GLN A 65 0.94 -20.94 -15.45
C GLN A 65 2.31 -21.61 -15.42
N LEU A 66 3.37 -20.84 -15.24
CA LEU A 66 4.74 -21.35 -15.15
C LEU A 66 5.08 -21.91 -13.77
N GLY A 67 4.24 -21.62 -12.76
CA GLY A 67 4.41 -22.13 -11.40
C GLY A 67 5.77 -21.82 -10.77
N ALA A 68 6.34 -20.66 -11.10
CA ALA A 68 7.67 -20.25 -10.67
C ALA A 68 7.72 -18.78 -10.14
N GLY A 69 6.57 -18.29 -9.65
CA GLY A 69 6.42 -16.94 -9.13
C GLY A 69 6.22 -15.89 -10.23
N GLU A 70 5.95 -14.68 -9.81
CA GLU A 70 5.58 -13.54 -10.66
C GLU A 70 6.77 -12.94 -11.43
N TRP A 71 7.99 -13.16 -10.94
CA TRP A 71 9.24 -12.71 -11.59
C TRP A 71 9.79 -13.66 -12.64
N VAL A 72 9.07 -14.75 -12.96
CA VAL A 72 9.56 -15.82 -13.83
C VAL A 72 10.01 -15.33 -15.20
N MET A 73 9.33 -14.34 -15.80
CA MET A 73 9.73 -13.74 -17.07
C MET A 73 11.16 -13.17 -17.00
N GLN A 74 11.45 -12.40 -15.96
CA GLN A 74 12.76 -11.79 -15.73
C GLN A 74 13.81 -12.83 -15.32
N GLN A 75 13.49 -13.71 -14.37
CA GLN A 75 14.43 -14.70 -13.81
C GLN A 75 14.87 -15.74 -14.83
N LYS A 76 13.95 -16.14 -15.72
CA LYS A 76 14.22 -17.12 -16.81
C LYS A 76 14.61 -16.43 -18.12
N GLN A 77 14.70 -15.09 -18.13
CA GLN A 77 15.06 -14.30 -19.31
C GLN A 77 14.17 -14.59 -20.53
N ILE A 78 12.86 -14.75 -20.32
CA ILE A 78 11.90 -15.08 -21.37
C ILE A 78 11.60 -13.81 -22.18
N PRO A 79 11.82 -13.81 -23.52
CA PRO A 79 11.45 -12.69 -24.36
C PRO A 79 9.92 -12.44 -24.32
N ALA A 80 9.50 -11.18 -24.42
CA ALA A 80 8.09 -10.79 -24.41
C ALA A 80 7.27 -11.54 -25.47
N THR A 81 7.79 -11.67 -26.69
CA THR A 81 7.14 -12.40 -27.80
C THR A 81 6.93 -13.89 -27.52
N THR A 82 7.76 -14.50 -26.67
CA THR A 82 7.57 -15.88 -26.21
C THR A 82 6.61 -15.93 -25.02
N TYR A 83 6.73 -14.96 -24.11
CA TYR A 83 5.91 -14.88 -22.91
C TYR A 83 4.42 -14.64 -23.22
N GLU A 84 4.12 -13.88 -24.27
CA GLU A 84 2.76 -13.61 -24.75
C GLU A 84 1.95 -14.88 -25.02
N TRP A 85 2.59 -16.00 -25.42
CA TRP A 85 1.92 -17.28 -25.64
C TRP A 85 1.19 -17.80 -24.39
N LEU A 86 1.66 -17.44 -23.19
CA LEU A 86 0.96 -17.80 -21.95
C LEU A 86 -0.46 -17.26 -21.91
N ALA A 87 -0.69 -16.06 -22.45
CA ALA A 87 -2.01 -15.48 -22.46
C ALA A 87 -2.99 -16.27 -23.32
N SER A 88 -2.55 -16.85 -24.45
CA SER A 88 -3.41 -17.67 -25.32
C SER A 88 -3.89 -18.97 -24.66
N GLU A 89 -3.18 -19.44 -23.65
CA GLU A 89 -3.50 -20.67 -22.91
C GLU A 89 -4.13 -20.38 -21.53
N PHE A 90 -4.14 -19.11 -21.08
CA PHE A 90 -4.62 -18.74 -19.76
C PHE A 90 -6.16 -18.79 -19.69
N ASN A 91 -6.67 -19.84 -19.06
CA ASN A 91 -8.10 -20.07 -18.95
C ASN A 91 -8.51 -20.48 -17.53
N PRO A 92 -8.58 -19.53 -16.57
CA PRO A 92 -8.88 -19.81 -15.17
C PRO A 92 -10.38 -20.10 -14.93
N ILE A 93 -10.89 -21.17 -15.52
CA ILE A 93 -12.33 -21.52 -15.49
C ILE A 93 -12.88 -21.78 -14.08
N ARG A 94 -12.02 -21.99 -13.09
CA ARG A 94 -12.39 -22.23 -11.69
C ARG A 94 -12.31 -20.96 -10.83
N PHE A 95 -12.01 -19.80 -11.44
CA PHE A 95 -12.07 -18.52 -10.72
C PHE A 95 -13.50 -18.22 -10.29
N ASP A 96 -13.66 -17.99 -8.99
CA ASP A 96 -14.90 -17.58 -8.37
C ASP A 96 -14.67 -16.39 -7.40
N ALA A 97 -15.13 -15.22 -7.80
CA ALA A 97 -14.99 -14.00 -7.00
C ALA A 97 -15.69 -14.10 -5.63
N HIS A 98 -16.82 -14.84 -5.55
CA HIS A 98 -17.53 -15.06 -4.31
C HIS A 98 -16.69 -15.87 -3.32
N GLU A 99 -16.06 -16.96 -3.77
CA GLU A 99 -15.18 -17.77 -2.92
C GLU A 99 -13.99 -16.95 -2.40
N TRP A 100 -13.36 -16.16 -3.28
CA TRP A 100 -12.19 -15.36 -2.91
C TRP A 100 -12.52 -14.27 -1.88
N VAL A 101 -13.60 -13.52 -2.11
CA VAL A 101 -14.01 -12.46 -1.18
C VAL A 101 -14.56 -13.02 0.11
N SER A 102 -15.28 -14.15 0.06
CA SER A 102 -15.77 -14.85 1.26
C SER A 102 -14.62 -15.38 2.11
N LEU A 103 -13.54 -15.88 1.49
CA LEU A 103 -12.34 -16.31 2.21
C LEU A 103 -11.64 -15.11 2.89
N ALA A 104 -11.48 -13.99 2.19
CA ALA A 104 -10.91 -12.78 2.78
C ALA A 104 -11.74 -12.30 3.98
N LYS A 105 -13.05 -12.30 3.85
CA LYS A 105 -13.97 -11.94 4.94
C LYS A 105 -13.88 -12.91 6.11
N ALA A 106 -13.85 -14.22 5.83
CA ALA A 106 -13.69 -15.26 6.85
C ALA A 106 -12.34 -15.15 7.57
N ALA A 107 -11.28 -14.73 6.87
CA ALA A 107 -9.98 -14.43 7.43
C ALA A 107 -9.96 -13.18 8.33
N GLY A 108 -11.02 -12.36 8.30
CA GLY A 108 -11.08 -11.09 9.01
C GLY A 108 -10.48 -9.91 8.25
N ALA A 109 -10.08 -10.09 6.99
CA ALA A 109 -9.56 -8.99 6.17
C ALA A 109 -10.63 -7.90 5.95
N ARG A 110 -10.22 -6.65 6.00
CA ARG A 110 -11.05 -5.47 5.76
C ARG A 110 -10.96 -4.97 4.33
N TYR A 111 -9.89 -5.35 3.63
CA TYR A 111 -9.65 -5.01 2.25
C TYR A 111 -8.89 -6.11 1.51
N ILE A 112 -9.01 -6.08 0.20
CA ILE A 112 -8.23 -6.89 -0.73
C ILE A 112 -7.42 -5.95 -1.61
N THR A 113 -6.14 -6.27 -1.81
CA THR A 113 -5.30 -5.69 -2.86
C THR A 113 -5.01 -6.79 -3.88
N ILE A 114 -5.22 -6.53 -5.18
CA ILE A 114 -4.98 -7.52 -6.23
C ILE A 114 -4.21 -6.95 -7.40
N THR A 115 -3.30 -7.74 -7.97
CA THR A 115 -2.55 -7.37 -9.16
C THR A 115 -3.48 -7.23 -10.36
N SER A 116 -3.91 -5.99 -10.67
CA SER A 116 -4.62 -5.68 -11.92
C SER A 116 -3.68 -5.74 -13.13
N ARG A 117 -2.40 -5.47 -12.90
CA ARG A 117 -1.31 -5.58 -13.88
C ARG A 117 0.02 -5.67 -13.14
N HIS A 118 0.82 -6.71 -13.43
CA HIS A 118 2.15 -6.89 -12.85
C HIS A 118 3.25 -6.46 -13.83
N HIS A 119 4.52 -6.64 -13.50
CA HIS A 119 5.69 -6.21 -14.28
C HIS A 119 5.76 -6.82 -15.68
N ASP A 120 5.13 -7.98 -15.91
CA ASP A 120 5.02 -8.62 -17.21
C ASP A 120 4.13 -7.87 -18.22
N GLY A 121 3.47 -6.79 -17.76
CA GLY A 121 2.66 -5.91 -18.58
C GLY A 121 1.29 -6.48 -18.98
N PHE A 122 0.92 -7.70 -18.54
CA PHE A 122 -0.38 -8.28 -18.83
C PHE A 122 -1.48 -7.69 -17.95
N SER A 123 -2.55 -7.19 -18.57
CA SER A 123 -3.67 -6.58 -17.87
C SER A 123 -4.72 -7.62 -17.51
N MET A 124 -4.96 -7.85 -16.22
CA MET A 124 -5.96 -8.79 -15.69
C MET A 124 -7.39 -8.20 -15.69
N PHE A 125 -7.65 -7.16 -16.48
CA PHE A 125 -8.92 -6.44 -16.59
C PHE A 125 -9.20 -6.01 -18.03
N ALA A 126 -10.45 -5.72 -18.34
CA ALA A 126 -10.87 -5.21 -19.64
C ALA A 126 -10.37 -3.77 -19.83
N THR A 127 -9.26 -3.58 -20.53
CA THR A 127 -8.71 -2.27 -20.86
C THR A 127 -8.82 -1.97 -22.35
N GLN A 128 -9.10 -0.72 -22.70
CA GLN A 128 -9.08 -0.24 -24.08
C GLN A 128 -7.67 0.23 -24.52
N ALA A 129 -6.72 0.33 -23.57
CA ALA A 129 -5.38 0.82 -23.83
C ALA A 129 -4.51 -0.18 -24.61
N THR A 130 -4.79 -1.47 -24.48
CA THR A 130 -4.06 -2.55 -25.16
C THR A 130 -4.94 -3.78 -25.31
N PRO A 131 -4.78 -4.56 -26.42
CA PRO A 131 -5.39 -5.88 -26.52
C PRO A 131 -4.71 -6.94 -25.64
N TYR A 132 -3.51 -6.67 -25.10
CA TYR A 132 -2.78 -7.58 -24.21
C TYR A 132 -3.41 -7.58 -22.81
N ASN A 133 -4.65 -8.14 -22.77
CA ASN A 133 -5.46 -8.22 -21.59
C ASN A 133 -6.25 -9.55 -21.52
N ILE A 134 -6.77 -9.87 -20.34
CA ILE A 134 -7.42 -11.15 -20.05
C ILE A 134 -8.70 -11.36 -20.85
N VAL A 135 -9.41 -10.31 -21.25
CA VAL A 135 -10.67 -10.44 -22.01
C VAL A 135 -10.39 -10.64 -23.49
N ASP A 136 -9.47 -9.86 -24.07
CA ASP A 136 -9.24 -9.89 -25.51
C ASP A 136 -8.30 -11.01 -25.93
N TRP A 137 -7.26 -11.31 -25.16
CA TRP A 137 -6.17 -12.20 -25.56
C TRP A 137 -6.33 -13.65 -25.07
N THR A 138 -7.12 -13.89 -24.00
CA THR A 138 -7.25 -15.23 -23.43
C THR A 138 -8.54 -15.94 -23.85
N PRO A 139 -8.61 -17.26 -23.77
CA PRO A 139 -9.87 -18.00 -23.94
C PRO A 139 -10.87 -17.78 -22.79
N PHE A 140 -10.43 -17.24 -21.66
CA PHE A 140 -11.29 -16.99 -20.48
C PHE A 140 -12.40 -15.99 -20.75
N LYS A 141 -12.13 -14.91 -21.51
CA LYS A 141 -13.11 -13.92 -21.96
C LYS A 141 -13.96 -13.25 -20.86
N ARG A 142 -13.53 -13.33 -19.61
CA ARG A 142 -14.17 -12.69 -18.45
C ARG A 142 -13.24 -11.63 -17.86
N ASP A 143 -13.83 -10.65 -17.15
CA ASP A 143 -13.08 -9.63 -16.40
C ASP A 143 -13.12 -9.94 -14.90
N PRO A 144 -12.08 -10.62 -14.35
CA PRO A 144 -12.06 -10.99 -12.95
C PRO A 144 -11.97 -9.77 -12.01
N MET A 145 -11.41 -8.64 -12.47
CA MET A 145 -11.36 -7.42 -11.65
C MET A 145 -12.76 -6.83 -11.48
N LYS A 146 -13.60 -6.90 -12.52
CA LYS A 146 -15.00 -6.46 -12.43
C LYS A 146 -15.80 -7.34 -11.50
N GLU A 147 -15.65 -8.65 -11.61
CA GLU A 147 -16.33 -9.62 -10.75
C GLU A 147 -15.93 -9.46 -9.28
N LEU A 148 -14.62 -9.27 -9.01
CA LEU A 148 -14.12 -9.00 -7.65
C LEU A 148 -14.62 -7.65 -7.13
N ALA A 149 -14.64 -6.60 -7.94
CA ALA A 149 -15.13 -5.29 -7.52
C ALA A 149 -16.62 -5.33 -7.12
N ASP A 150 -17.44 -6.03 -7.92
CA ASP A 150 -18.86 -6.20 -7.63
C ASP A 150 -19.07 -7.01 -6.34
N GLU A 151 -18.33 -8.10 -6.18
CA GLU A 151 -18.43 -8.97 -5.03
C GLU A 151 -17.90 -8.32 -3.74
N CYS A 152 -16.80 -7.59 -3.83
CA CYS A 152 -16.26 -6.82 -2.71
C CYS A 152 -17.29 -5.80 -2.18
N ARG A 153 -17.98 -5.08 -3.09
CA ARG A 153 -19.09 -4.18 -2.71
C ARG A 153 -20.21 -4.92 -2.03
N ARG A 154 -20.61 -6.08 -2.57
CA ARG A 154 -21.68 -6.90 -2.02
C ARG A 154 -21.37 -7.39 -0.60
N GLN A 155 -20.12 -7.76 -0.33
CA GLN A 155 -19.69 -8.29 0.97
C GLN A 155 -19.15 -7.24 1.94
N GLY A 156 -19.00 -5.98 1.51
CA GLY A 156 -18.50 -4.87 2.34
C GLY A 156 -16.98 -4.89 2.56
N ILE A 157 -16.22 -5.47 1.65
CA ILE A 157 -14.75 -5.47 1.61
C ILE A 157 -14.28 -4.34 0.67
N LYS A 158 -13.28 -3.55 1.06
CA LYS A 158 -12.68 -2.55 0.14
C LYS A 158 -11.71 -3.22 -0.81
N LEU A 159 -11.76 -2.86 -2.10
CA LEU A 159 -10.85 -3.36 -3.12
C LEU A 159 -9.83 -2.29 -3.48
N PHE A 160 -8.55 -2.67 -3.50
CA PHE A 160 -7.44 -1.90 -4.03
C PHE A 160 -6.89 -2.62 -5.25
N PHE A 161 -6.59 -1.87 -6.31
CA PHE A 161 -5.89 -2.42 -7.45
C PHE A 161 -4.39 -2.14 -7.32
N TYR A 162 -3.59 -3.21 -7.24
CA TYR A 162 -2.16 -3.11 -7.47
C TYR A 162 -1.93 -2.83 -8.96
N TYR A 163 -1.09 -1.87 -9.25
CA TYR A 163 -0.71 -1.49 -10.59
C TYR A 163 0.81 -1.33 -10.68
N SER A 164 1.45 -2.14 -11.52
CA SER A 164 2.88 -1.99 -11.80
C SER A 164 3.14 -0.78 -12.69
N GLN A 165 3.96 0.15 -12.20
CA GLN A 165 4.53 1.23 -13.01
C GLN A 165 5.65 0.71 -13.92
N LEU A 166 6.36 -0.34 -13.49
CA LEU A 166 7.33 -1.09 -14.29
C LEU A 166 6.62 -1.96 -15.33
N ASP A 167 7.18 -2.04 -16.54
CA ASP A 167 6.63 -2.85 -17.63
C ASP A 167 7.74 -3.48 -18.47
N TRP A 168 7.79 -4.81 -18.44
CA TRP A 168 8.73 -5.57 -19.26
C TRP A 168 8.22 -5.79 -20.69
N HIS A 169 6.96 -5.57 -20.97
CA HIS A 169 6.30 -5.82 -22.25
C HIS A 169 6.17 -4.56 -23.12
N HIS A 170 5.76 -3.43 -22.56
CA HIS A 170 5.41 -2.24 -23.34
C HIS A 170 6.62 -1.62 -24.06
N PRO A 171 6.58 -1.39 -25.39
CA PRO A 171 7.71 -0.87 -26.16
C PRO A 171 8.15 0.52 -25.70
N ASP A 172 7.20 1.37 -25.32
CA ASP A 172 7.47 2.75 -24.90
C ASP A 172 7.97 2.87 -23.44
N TYR A 173 8.06 1.76 -22.67
CA TYR A 173 8.82 1.72 -21.42
C TYR A 173 10.32 1.80 -21.73
N PHE A 174 10.72 2.95 -22.23
CA PHE A 174 12.07 3.20 -22.75
C PHE A 174 12.58 4.58 -22.26
N PRO A 175 13.90 4.75 -21.97
CA PRO A 175 14.91 3.68 -21.91
C PRO A 175 14.56 2.63 -20.87
N ARG A 176 15.10 1.41 -21.04
CA ARG A 176 14.86 0.32 -20.07
C ARG A 176 15.39 0.68 -18.69
N GLY A 177 14.74 0.19 -17.63
CA GLY A 177 15.15 0.33 -16.26
C GLY A 177 16.26 -0.64 -15.84
N GLY A 178 16.31 -0.95 -14.56
CA GLY A 178 17.23 -1.95 -13.99
C GLY A 178 16.93 -3.37 -14.42
N THR A 179 15.64 -3.66 -14.75
CA THR A 179 15.11 -4.99 -15.07
C THR A 179 14.56 -5.06 -16.50
N GLY A 180 14.08 -6.24 -16.92
CA GLY A 180 13.46 -6.46 -18.24
C GLY A 180 14.42 -6.36 -19.43
N LYS A 181 15.74 -6.45 -19.22
CA LYS A 181 16.74 -6.32 -20.29
C LYS A 181 16.68 -7.45 -21.31
N SER A 182 16.23 -8.61 -20.89
CA SER A 182 16.04 -9.81 -21.75
C SER A 182 14.69 -9.86 -22.45
N SER A 183 13.81 -8.87 -22.25
CA SER A 183 12.44 -8.88 -22.82
C SER A 183 12.37 -8.79 -24.33
N GLY A 184 13.48 -8.49 -25.04
CA GLY A 184 13.50 -8.40 -26.49
C GLY A 184 12.74 -7.20 -27.07
N ARG A 185 12.39 -6.21 -26.25
CA ARG A 185 11.71 -4.97 -26.68
C ARG A 185 12.61 -4.14 -27.58
N PRO A 186 12.03 -3.29 -28.44
CA PRO A 186 12.82 -2.32 -29.25
C PRO A 186 13.76 -1.47 -28.38
N GLU A 187 14.89 -1.09 -28.96
CA GLU A 187 15.84 -0.14 -28.35
C GLU A 187 15.43 1.32 -28.56
N SER A 188 14.13 1.58 -28.73
CA SER A 188 13.53 2.89 -28.92
C SER A 188 12.10 2.90 -28.40
N GLY A 189 11.65 4.05 -27.93
CA GLY A 189 10.29 4.25 -27.42
C GLY A 189 10.09 5.69 -26.97
N ASP A 190 8.86 6.02 -26.60
CA ASP A 190 8.46 7.34 -26.11
C ASP A 190 7.92 7.23 -24.68
N TRP A 191 8.69 7.72 -23.72
CA TRP A 191 8.35 7.68 -22.31
C TRP A 191 7.01 8.36 -22.00
N ASN A 192 6.71 9.48 -22.67
CA ASN A 192 5.45 10.18 -22.45
C ASN A 192 4.24 9.37 -22.97
N ARG A 193 4.40 8.59 -24.05
CA ARG A 193 3.36 7.64 -24.47
C ARG A 193 3.15 6.52 -23.46
N TYR A 194 4.23 6.02 -22.83
CA TYR A 194 4.09 5.05 -21.76
C TYR A 194 3.33 5.61 -20.56
N VAL A 195 3.68 6.83 -20.11
CA VAL A 195 2.96 7.47 -18.98
C VAL A 195 1.49 7.75 -19.34
N ALA A 196 1.21 8.15 -20.58
CA ALA A 196 -0.17 8.34 -21.06
C ALA A 196 -0.95 7.02 -21.07
N PHE A 197 -0.34 5.92 -21.54
CA PHE A 197 -0.90 4.55 -21.48
C PHE A 197 -1.22 4.13 -20.04
N MET A 198 -0.27 4.32 -19.12
CA MET A 198 -0.46 4.05 -17.70
C MET A 198 -1.66 4.84 -17.13
N ASN A 199 -1.72 6.14 -17.41
CA ASN A 199 -2.80 7.01 -16.91
C ASN A 199 -4.16 6.66 -17.52
N GLN A 200 -4.22 6.20 -18.78
CA GLN A 200 -5.44 5.68 -19.37
C GLN A 200 -5.94 4.46 -18.60
N GLN A 201 -5.09 3.46 -18.34
CA GLN A 201 -5.46 2.25 -17.60
C GLN A 201 -5.90 2.56 -16.16
N ILE A 202 -5.20 3.45 -15.47
CA ILE A 202 -5.59 3.93 -14.13
C ILE A 202 -6.96 4.61 -14.18
N GLY A 203 -7.21 5.45 -15.19
CA GLY A 203 -8.51 6.07 -15.43
C GLY A 203 -9.62 5.06 -15.61
N GLU A 204 -9.40 3.99 -16.38
CA GLU A 204 -10.34 2.89 -16.58
C GLU A 204 -10.64 2.15 -15.26
N LEU A 205 -9.61 1.80 -14.47
CA LEU A 205 -9.78 1.17 -13.15
C LEU A 205 -10.60 2.04 -12.19
N LEU A 206 -10.48 3.35 -12.26
CA LEU A 206 -11.22 4.29 -11.41
C LEU A 206 -12.64 4.55 -11.87
N THR A 207 -12.98 4.30 -13.14
CA THR A 207 -14.29 4.67 -13.72
C THR A 207 -15.20 3.48 -14.02
N HIS A 208 -14.65 2.29 -14.31
CA HIS A 208 -15.44 1.14 -14.76
C HIS A 208 -15.74 0.13 -13.64
N TYR A 209 -15.03 0.21 -12.51
CA TYR A 209 -15.08 -0.80 -11.44
C TYR A 209 -15.87 -0.33 -10.20
N GLY A 210 -16.48 0.87 -10.27
CA GLY A 210 -17.18 1.50 -9.15
C GLY A 210 -16.23 2.08 -8.09
N PRO A 211 -16.71 2.41 -6.90
CA PRO A 211 -15.87 2.93 -5.83
C PRO A 211 -14.83 1.90 -5.37
N ILE A 212 -13.55 2.27 -5.41
CA ILE A 212 -12.43 1.43 -4.96
C ILE A 212 -11.72 2.07 -3.75
N GLY A 213 -10.97 1.27 -3.01
CA GLY A 213 -10.17 1.74 -1.87
C GLY A 213 -8.98 2.60 -2.30
N GLY A 214 -8.37 2.28 -3.43
CA GLY A 214 -7.23 3.01 -3.97
C GLY A 214 -6.44 2.24 -5.02
N ILE A 215 -5.33 2.85 -5.42
CA ILE A 215 -4.34 2.23 -6.31
C ILE A 215 -3.06 1.96 -5.50
N TRP A 216 -2.61 0.72 -5.54
CA TRP A 216 -1.38 0.25 -4.94
C TRP A 216 -0.28 0.20 -6.02
N PHE A 217 0.63 1.14 -6.00
CA PHE A 217 1.68 1.27 -7.01
C PHE A 217 2.93 0.50 -6.64
N ASP A 218 3.57 -0.06 -7.69
CA ASP A 218 4.85 -0.73 -7.56
C ASP A 218 5.71 -0.51 -8.80
N GLY A 219 7.02 -0.76 -8.68
CA GLY A 219 7.95 -0.77 -9.81
C GLY A 219 8.60 0.57 -10.14
N MET A 220 8.27 1.67 -9.46
CA MET A 220 8.93 2.97 -9.68
C MET A 220 10.44 2.89 -9.36
N TRP A 221 10.83 2.03 -8.44
CA TRP A 221 12.22 1.74 -8.07
C TRP A 221 13.09 1.22 -9.24
N ASP A 222 12.49 0.68 -10.31
CA ASP A 222 13.22 0.24 -11.52
C ASP A 222 13.81 1.43 -12.31
N LYS A 223 13.14 2.59 -12.24
CA LYS A 223 13.55 3.84 -12.90
C LYS A 223 13.37 5.04 -11.96
N PRO A 224 14.11 5.13 -10.83
CA PRO A 224 13.87 6.15 -9.80
C PRO A 224 14.17 7.59 -10.26
N GLN A 225 14.91 7.76 -11.37
CA GLN A 225 15.26 9.06 -11.92
C GLN A 225 14.37 9.48 -13.12
N ALA A 226 13.40 8.63 -13.54
CA ALA A 226 12.50 8.99 -14.62
C ALA A 226 11.47 10.02 -14.17
N ASP A 227 11.05 10.89 -15.08
CA ASP A 227 9.90 11.75 -14.83
C ASP A 227 8.61 10.94 -15.01
N TRP A 228 8.04 10.50 -13.92
CA TRP A 228 6.82 9.73 -13.86
C TRP A 228 5.55 10.56 -13.97
N HIS A 229 5.67 11.89 -14.07
CA HIS A 229 4.54 12.82 -14.06
C HIS A 229 3.55 12.54 -12.90
N LEU A 230 4.08 12.22 -11.70
CA LEU A 230 3.29 11.77 -10.56
C LEU A 230 2.19 12.76 -10.16
N ALA A 231 2.44 14.06 -10.26
CA ALA A 231 1.44 15.08 -9.95
C ALA A 231 0.18 14.96 -10.84
N ASP A 232 0.35 14.63 -12.11
CA ASP A 232 -0.75 14.44 -13.07
C ASP A 232 -1.49 13.12 -12.77
N THR A 233 -0.75 12.03 -12.56
CA THR A 233 -1.29 10.71 -12.21
C THR A 233 -2.07 10.75 -10.90
N TYR A 234 -1.48 11.32 -9.84
CA TYR A 234 -2.13 11.43 -8.53
C TYR A 234 -3.32 12.41 -8.59
N GLY A 235 -3.17 13.50 -9.35
CA GLY A 235 -4.26 14.42 -9.64
C GLY A 235 -5.42 13.77 -10.39
N LEU A 236 -5.15 12.87 -11.34
CA LEU A 236 -6.17 12.08 -12.04
C LEU A 236 -6.95 11.20 -11.04
N ILE A 237 -6.25 10.44 -10.20
CA ILE A 237 -6.86 9.55 -9.21
C ILE A 237 -7.80 10.34 -8.30
N HIS A 238 -7.31 11.43 -7.70
CA HIS A 238 -8.09 12.21 -6.76
C HIS A 238 -9.24 13.01 -7.41
N ARG A 239 -9.15 13.33 -8.71
CA ARG A 239 -10.30 13.94 -9.43
C ARG A 239 -11.39 12.93 -9.71
N LEU A 240 -11.03 11.70 -10.09
CA LEU A 240 -12.00 10.66 -10.42
C LEU A 240 -12.63 10.03 -9.18
N GLN A 241 -11.83 9.78 -8.15
CA GLN A 241 -12.30 9.25 -6.87
C GLN A 241 -11.57 9.93 -5.70
N PRO A 242 -12.11 11.01 -5.11
CA PRO A 242 -11.45 11.78 -4.04
C PRO A 242 -11.10 10.98 -2.79
N ALA A 243 -11.80 9.87 -2.53
CA ALA A 243 -11.56 8.97 -1.40
C ALA A 243 -10.59 7.82 -1.73
N ALA A 244 -10.19 7.63 -3.01
CA ALA A 244 -9.24 6.59 -3.37
C ALA A 244 -7.85 6.94 -2.85
N LEU A 245 -7.23 6.01 -2.13
CA LEU A 245 -5.90 6.17 -1.56
C LEU A 245 -4.81 5.83 -2.58
N ILE A 246 -3.72 6.56 -2.51
CA ILE A 246 -2.49 6.27 -3.25
C ILE A 246 -1.54 5.56 -2.29
N VAL A 247 -1.27 4.28 -2.58
CA VAL A 247 -0.42 3.41 -1.78
C VAL A 247 0.84 3.08 -2.58
N PRO A 248 1.99 3.72 -2.32
CA PRO A 248 3.21 3.53 -3.10
C PRO A 248 4.08 2.42 -2.52
N ASN A 249 4.71 1.63 -3.38
CA ASN A 249 5.79 0.71 -3.01
C ASN A 249 7.08 1.04 -3.78
N HIS A 250 7.56 2.26 -3.62
CA HIS A 250 8.79 2.70 -4.28
C HIS A 250 10.03 2.61 -3.36
N HIS A 251 9.88 2.04 -2.16
CA HIS A 251 10.93 1.84 -1.16
C HIS A 251 11.61 3.14 -0.68
N GLY A 252 10.98 4.28 -0.92
CA GLY A 252 11.48 5.61 -0.58
C GLY A 252 10.61 6.35 0.44
N THR A 253 11.04 7.55 0.78
CA THR A 253 10.22 8.47 1.59
C THR A 253 8.94 8.85 0.81
N PRO A 254 7.77 8.87 1.47
CA PRO A 254 6.54 9.24 0.80
C PRO A 254 6.61 10.58 0.07
N LEU A 255 6.09 10.60 -1.15
CA LEU A 255 6.06 11.76 -2.03
C LEU A 255 4.75 12.57 -1.85
N PRO A 256 4.72 13.85 -2.27
CA PRO A 256 3.50 14.65 -2.22
C PRO A 256 2.34 14.00 -2.95
N GLY A 257 1.21 13.84 -2.28
CA GLY A 257 -0.01 13.21 -2.82
C GLY A 257 -0.22 11.76 -2.41
N GLU A 258 0.79 11.09 -1.86
CA GLU A 258 0.68 9.73 -1.34
C GLU A 258 -0.04 9.69 0.00
N ASP A 259 -0.73 8.59 0.27
CA ASP A 259 -1.65 8.44 1.39
C ASP A 259 -1.21 7.41 2.42
N VAL A 260 -0.31 6.51 2.06
CA VAL A 260 0.19 5.41 2.89
C VAL A 260 1.70 5.32 2.76
N GLN A 261 2.38 4.82 3.78
CA GLN A 261 3.78 4.41 3.71
C GLN A 261 3.84 2.89 3.84
N THR A 262 4.49 2.23 2.88
CA THR A 262 4.59 0.77 2.81
C THR A 262 5.96 0.27 3.28
N PHE A 263 5.96 -0.95 3.83
CA PHE A 263 7.15 -1.69 4.25
C PHE A 263 7.05 -3.10 3.69
N GLU A 264 7.80 -3.38 2.62
CA GLU A 264 7.77 -4.67 1.97
C GLU A 264 8.59 -5.69 2.75
N GLN A 265 7.99 -6.85 3.06
CA GLN A 265 8.57 -7.99 3.78
C GLN A 265 9.11 -7.68 5.19
N ASP A 266 8.89 -6.45 5.68
CA ASP A 266 9.38 -6.00 6.99
C ASP A 266 8.28 -5.28 7.79
N LEU A 267 8.45 -5.25 9.10
CA LEU A 267 7.66 -4.37 9.98
C LEU A 267 8.19 -2.94 9.90
N PRO A 268 7.36 -1.92 10.20
CA PRO A 268 7.83 -0.53 10.25
C PRO A 268 9.07 -0.35 11.11
N GLY A 269 10.10 0.27 10.53
CA GLY A 269 11.40 0.50 11.19
C GLY A 269 12.38 -0.66 11.12
N ALA A 270 12.00 -1.81 10.57
CA ALA A 270 12.92 -2.90 10.25
C ALA A 270 13.37 -2.81 8.77
N ASN A 271 14.53 -3.37 8.48
CA ASN A 271 15.07 -3.48 7.12
C ASN A 271 15.83 -4.80 6.95
N THR A 272 15.18 -5.93 7.29
CA THR A 272 15.79 -7.26 7.19
C THR A 272 15.73 -7.79 5.76
N ALA A 273 14.71 -7.40 5.00
CA ALA A 273 14.57 -7.72 3.58
C ALA A 273 15.40 -6.80 2.67
N GLY A 274 15.89 -5.66 3.19
CA GLY A 274 16.76 -4.74 2.45
C GLY A 274 16.03 -3.67 1.63
N PHE A 275 14.69 -3.62 1.67
CA PHE A 275 13.89 -2.67 0.89
C PHE A 275 13.55 -1.37 1.64
N ASN A 276 13.58 -1.38 2.98
CA ASN A 276 12.97 -0.33 3.81
C ASN A 276 14.03 0.53 4.50
N THR A 277 14.62 1.47 3.75
CA THR A 277 15.70 2.34 4.26
C THR A 277 15.20 3.65 4.87
N THR A 278 13.90 3.92 4.84
CA THR A 278 13.33 5.21 5.24
C THR A 278 12.78 5.19 6.67
N SER A 279 12.84 6.33 7.33
CA SER A 279 12.22 6.53 8.64
C SER A 279 10.68 6.49 8.55
N ILE A 280 10.05 6.09 9.64
CA ILE A 280 8.59 6.11 9.78
C ILE A 280 8.09 7.57 9.76
N GLY A 281 7.15 7.85 8.83
CA GLY A 281 6.48 9.13 8.69
C GLY A 281 5.17 9.22 9.50
N THR A 282 4.29 10.14 9.10
CA THR A 282 2.99 10.39 9.76
C THR A 282 1.79 9.81 9.00
N LEU A 283 2.02 9.26 7.81
CA LEU A 283 0.97 8.61 7.02
C LEU A 283 0.52 7.29 7.68
N PRO A 284 -0.65 6.76 7.30
CA PRO A 284 -1.00 5.38 7.60
C PRO A 284 0.11 4.43 7.13
N LEU A 285 0.36 3.37 7.87
CA LEU A 285 1.44 2.41 7.59
C LEU A 285 0.85 1.07 7.13
N GLU A 286 1.56 0.41 6.24
CA GLU A 286 1.23 -0.94 5.78
C GLU A 286 2.50 -1.80 5.68
N THR A 287 2.44 -3.01 6.20
CA THR A 287 3.44 -4.07 5.98
C THR A 287 2.85 -5.08 5.00
N SER A 288 3.49 -5.28 3.86
CA SER A 288 3.13 -6.37 2.93
C SER A 288 4.06 -7.57 3.14
N LEU A 289 3.47 -8.76 3.27
CA LEU A 289 4.18 -9.98 3.62
C LEU A 289 3.66 -11.17 2.80
N THR A 290 4.55 -12.00 2.29
CA THR A 290 4.19 -13.27 1.67
C THR A 290 3.82 -14.33 2.71
N MET A 291 2.86 -15.19 2.39
CA MET A 291 2.49 -16.32 3.25
C MET A 291 3.49 -17.47 3.19
N ASN A 292 4.12 -17.66 2.03
CA ASN A 292 5.29 -18.51 1.79
C ASN A 292 6.49 -17.64 1.40
N ASP A 293 7.40 -18.09 0.52
CA ASP A 293 8.55 -17.29 0.07
C ASP A 293 8.29 -16.57 -1.27
N SER A 294 7.13 -16.80 -1.90
CA SER A 294 6.79 -16.27 -3.23
C SER A 294 5.55 -15.37 -3.17
N TRP A 295 5.50 -14.31 -4.00
CA TRP A 295 4.29 -13.50 -4.18
C TRP A 295 3.28 -14.24 -5.06
N GLY A 296 3.66 -14.59 -6.30
CA GLY A 296 2.84 -15.38 -7.22
C GLY A 296 2.91 -16.88 -6.95
N PHE A 297 2.03 -17.64 -7.59
CA PHE A 297 2.03 -19.10 -7.49
C PHE A 297 3.40 -19.71 -7.87
N ASN A 298 3.95 -20.47 -6.94
CA ASN A 298 5.20 -21.22 -7.14
C ASN A 298 5.00 -22.66 -6.65
N ILE A 299 5.04 -23.61 -7.59
CA ILE A 299 4.74 -25.02 -7.31
C ILE A 299 5.79 -25.70 -6.43
N THR A 300 7.01 -25.15 -6.41
CA THR A 300 8.12 -25.71 -5.63
C THR A 300 8.25 -25.06 -4.24
N ASP A 301 7.49 -24.00 -3.97
CA ASP A 301 7.55 -23.28 -2.70
C ASP A 301 6.58 -23.91 -1.69
N ALA A 302 7.16 -24.65 -0.76
CA ALA A 302 6.45 -25.29 0.35
C ALA A 302 6.77 -24.66 1.72
N HIS A 303 7.43 -23.50 1.76
CA HIS A 303 7.88 -22.85 2.99
C HIS A 303 6.79 -21.96 3.62
N TRP A 304 5.67 -22.56 3.94
CA TRP A 304 4.52 -21.87 4.50
C TRP A 304 4.77 -21.37 5.92
N LYS A 305 4.55 -20.09 6.17
CA LYS A 305 4.48 -19.55 7.53
C LYS A 305 3.38 -20.25 8.30
N SER A 306 3.66 -20.65 9.53
CA SER A 306 2.66 -21.22 10.42
C SER A 306 1.64 -20.16 10.86
N VAL A 307 0.46 -20.61 11.30
CA VAL A 307 -0.57 -19.70 11.84
C VAL A 307 -0.04 -18.86 13.01
N PRO A 308 0.72 -19.40 13.99
CA PRO A 308 1.36 -18.59 15.01
C PRO A 308 2.31 -17.51 14.49
N GLN A 309 3.10 -17.80 13.43
CA GLN A 309 3.97 -16.81 12.81
C GLN A 309 3.16 -15.68 12.18
N ILE A 310 2.08 -16.01 11.46
CA ILE A 310 1.21 -15.01 10.82
C ILE A 310 0.56 -14.11 11.88
N ILE A 311 0.03 -14.70 12.97
CA ILE A 311 -0.55 -13.96 14.10
C ILE A 311 0.51 -13.04 14.73
N THR A 312 1.74 -13.52 14.91
CA THR A 312 2.85 -12.72 15.43
C THR A 312 3.13 -11.50 14.55
N TYR A 313 3.16 -11.66 13.21
CA TYR A 313 3.32 -10.54 12.29
C TYR A 313 2.15 -9.56 12.38
N LEU A 314 0.91 -10.05 12.40
CA LEU A 314 -0.29 -9.22 12.53
C LEU A 314 -0.28 -8.38 13.81
N VAL A 315 0.02 -9.00 14.94
CA VAL A 315 0.11 -8.34 16.24
C VAL A 315 1.22 -7.30 16.28
N ARG A 316 2.40 -7.64 15.75
CA ARG A 316 3.54 -6.71 15.70
C ARG A 316 3.29 -5.55 14.72
N ALA A 317 2.62 -5.78 13.60
CA ALA A 317 2.20 -4.73 12.69
C ALA A 317 1.23 -3.77 13.38
N ALA A 318 0.17 -4.29 14.02
CA ALA A 318 -0.81 -3.48 14.76
C ALA A 318 -0.16 -2.66 15.87
N GLY A 319 0.74 -3.26 16.66
CA GLY A 319 1.52 -2.56 17.69
C GLY A 319 2.52 -1.55 17.14
N GLY A 320 2.87 -1.64 15.85
CA GLY A 320 3.66 -0.68 15.09
C GLY A 320 2.82 0.35 14.32
N ASN A 321 1.50 0.45 14.56
CA ASN A 321 0.54 1.30 13.84
C ASN A 321 0.40 0.95 12.35
N ALA A 322 0.71 -0.27 11.93
CA ALA A 322 0.61 -0.70 10.55
C ALA A 322 -0.50 -1.74 10.34
N ASN A 323 -1.08 -1.73 9.15
CA ASN A 323 -1.86 -2.86 8.68
C ASN A 323 -0.92 -3.99 8.24
N LEU A 324 -1.34 -5.24 8.42
CA LEU A 324 -0.73 -6.37 7.73
C LEU A 324 -1.50 -6.65 6.43
N LEU A 325 -0.83 -6.58 5.29
CA LEU A 325 -1.31 -7.01 3.99
C LEU A 325 -0.67 -8.36 3.65
N LEU A 326 -1.39 -9.47 3.89
CA LEU A 326 -0.88 -10.82 3.77
C LEU A 326 -1.18 -11.39 2.39
N ASN A 327 -0.14 -11.80 1.67
CA ASN A 327 -0.23 -12.23 0.29
C ASN A 327 -0.51 -13.72 0.12
N ILE A 328 -1.30 -14.02 -0.92
CA ILE A 328 -1.51 -15.34 -1.49
C ILE A 328 -1.25 -15.31 -3.01
N GLY A 329 -0.81 -16.45 -3.56
CA GLY A 329 -0.61 -16.65 -5.01
C GLY A 329 -1.56 -17.73 -5.53
N PRO A 330 -2.74 -17.38 -6.11
CA PRO A 330 -3.66 -18.36 -6.69
C PRO A 330 -3.06 -19.13 -7.85
N ARG A 331 -3.55 -20.36 -8.04
CA ARG A 331 -3.18 -21.26 -9.13
C ARG A 331 -3.65 -20.72 -10.49
N PRO A 332 -3.08 -21.21 -11.59
CA PRO A 332 -3.47 -20.74 -12.94
C PRO A 332 -4.92 -21.07 -13.31
N ASP A 333 -5.54 -22.05 -12.67
CA ASP A 333 -6.96 -22.38 -12.87
C ASP A 333 -7.93 -21.47 -12.12
N GLY A 334 -7.40 -20.52 -11.32
CA GLY A 334 -8.17 -19.58 -10.51
C GLY A 334 -8.51 -20.07 -9.11
N THR A 335 -8.00 -21.24 -8.69
CA THR A 335 -8.22 -21.72 -7.31
C THR A 335 -7.17 -21.17 -6.34
N ILE A 336 -7.59 -20.89 -5.10
CA ILE A 336 -6.66 -20.57 -4.01
C ILE A 336 -6.08 -21.88 -3.48
N GLN A 337 -4.77 -21.88 -3.21
CA GLN A 337 -4.08 -23.04 -2.65
C GLN A 337 -4.70 -23.42 -1.28
N PRO A 338 -4.98 -24.71 -1.03
CA PRO A 338 -5.57 -25.16 0.25
C PRO A 338 -4.78 -24.71 1.47
N GLU A 339 -3.44 -24.75 1.38
CA GLU A 339 -2.52 -24.35 2.44
C GLU A 339 -2.69 -22.87 2.83
N ALA A 340 -2.94 -22.00 1.85
CA ALA A 340 -3.23 -20.59 2.08
C ALA A 340 -4.63 -20.41 2.68
N ALA A 341 -5.63 -21.10 2.14
CA ALA A 341 -7.02 -21.00 2.59
C ALA A 341 -7.19 -21.48 4.05
N GLU A 342 -6.53 -22.55 4.43
CA GLU A 342 -6.54 -23.08 5.80
C GLU A 342 -5.96 -22.06 6.81
N ARG A 343 -4.80 -21.47 6.48
CA ARG A 343 -4.14 -20.46 7.31
C ARG A 343 -4.98 -19.20 7.46
N LEU A 344 -5.57 -18.73 6.36
CA LEU A 344 -6.47 -17.56 6.40
C LEU A 344 -7.67 -17.81 7.30
N ARG A 345 -8.32 -18.98 7.21
CA ARG A 345 -9.45 -19.33 8.09
C ARG A 345 -9.02 -19.40 9.54
N ALA A 346 -7.86 -20.01 9.82
CA ALA A 346 -7.35 -20.11 11.19
C ALA A 346 -6.99 -18.74 11.80
N VAL A 347 -6.44 -17.82 11.01
CA VAL A 347 -6.23 -16.41 11.42
C VAL A 347 -7.58 -15.74 11.69
N GLY A 348 -8.59 -16.00 10.86
CA GLY A 348 -9.94 -15.50 11.07
C GLY A 348 -10.59 -15.98 12.36
N GLU A 349 -10.43 -17.26 12.69
CA GLU A 349 -10.91 -17.79 13.98
C GLU A 349 -10.23 -17.12 15.18
N TRP A 350 -8.93 -16.87 15.10
CA TRP A 350 -8.22 -16.10 16.11
C TRP A 350 -8.76 -14.67 16.20
N LEU A 351 -8.91 -13.97 15.05
CA LEU A 351 -9.43 -12.60 15.00
C LEU A 351 -10.89 -12.48 15.49
N ARG A 352 -11.70 -13.52 15.35
CA ARG A 352 -13.07 -13.54 15.91
C ARG A 352 -13.08 -13.39 17.42
N VAL A 353 -12.06 -13.90 18.10
CA VAL A 353 -11.90 -13.79 19.56
C VAL A 353 -11.12 -12.53 19.95
N TYR A 354 -10.00 -12.29 19.28
CA TYR A 354 -9.00 -11.30 19.70
C TYR A 354 -8.99 -10.02 18.84
N GLY A 355 -9.82 -9.93 17.80
CA GLY A 355 -9.81 -8.81 16.86
C GLY A 355 -10.05 -7.43 17.48
N THR A 356 -10.64 -7.35 18.69
CA THR A 356 -10.79 -6.09 19.43
C THR A 356 -9.46 -5.49 19.86
N SER A 357 -8.39 -6.29 19.92
CA SER A 357 -7.02 -5.83 20.22
C SER A 357 -6.22 -5.44 18.98
N ILE A 358 -6.81 -5.64 17.77
CA ILE A 358 -6.19 -5.35 16.49
C ILE A 358 -6.91 -4.19 15.76
N TYR A 359 -8.23 -4.34 15.56
CA TYR A 359 -9.00 -3.36 14.80
C TYR A 359 -9.31 -2.09 15.61
N ASN A 360 -9.25 -0.94 14.95
CA ASN A 360 -9.50 0.36 15.57
C ASN A 360 -8.58 0.61 16.79
N THR A 361 -7.37 0.09 16.76
CA THR A 361 -6.34 0.33 17.77
C THR A 361 -5.21 1.21 17.19
N HIS A 362 -4.37 1.69 18.06
CA HIS A 362 -3.08 2.28 17.76
C HIS A 362 -2.01 1.62 18.64
N ALA A 363 -0.73 1.90 18.39
CA ALA A 363 0.36 1.43 19.25
C ALA A 363 0.07 1.77 20.71
N GLY A 364 0.28 0.82 21.58
CA GLY A 364 0.09 1.00 23.01
C GLY A 364 1.23 1.83 23.64
N PRO A 365 1.09 2.18 24.93
CA PRO A 365 2.06 3.06 25.62
C PRO A 365 3.40 2.36 25.91
N ILE A 366 3.51 1.07 25.68
CA ILE A 366 4.69 0.27 25.99
C ILE A 366 5.38 -0.10 24.67
N PRO A 367 6.65 0.25 24.50
CA PRO A 367 7.40 -0.08 23.28
C PRO A 367 7.53 -1.61 23.11
N PRO A 368 7.91 -2.09 21.92
CA PRO A 368 8.15 -3.50 21.68
C PRO A 368 9.17 -4.10 22.66
N HIS A 369 8.87 -5.30 23.17
CA HIS A 369 9.72 -6.08 24.07
C HIS A 369 9.95 -7.49 23.50
N PRO A 370 10.95 -8.25 24.02
CA PRO A 370 11.15 -9.65 23.65
C PRO A 370 9.89 -10.51 23.90
N TRP A 371 9.16 -10.26 24.99
CA TRP A 371 7.93 -10.99 25.30
C TRP A 371 6.74 -10.62 24.40
N GLY A 372 6.72 -9.43 23.73
CA GLY A 372 5.60 -9.02 22.90
C GLY A 372 5.50 -7.53 22.67
N ILE A 373 4.28 -7.03 22.50
CA ILE A 373 3.98 -5.64 22.13
C ILE A 373 2.63 -5.22 22.72
N THR A 374 2.31 -3.93 22.68
CA THR A 374 1.00 -3.45 23.12
C THR A 374 0.27 -2.68 22.01
N THR A 375 -1.07 -2.83 22.02
CA THR A 375 -1.99 -1.96 21.27
C THR A 375 -2.93 -1.26 22.26
N GLN A 376 -3.58 -0.19 21.83
CA GLN A 376 -4.51 0.56 22.69
C GLN A 376 -5.74 1.03 21.93
N ARG A 377 -6.88 0.98 22.61
CA ARG A 377 -8.14 1.61 22.20
C ARG A 377 -8.85 2.21 23.40
N GLY A 378 -8.93 3.56 23.41
CA GLY A 378 -9.51 4.28 24.54
C GLY A 378 -8.75 4.03 25.84
N ASP A 379 -9.48 3.57 26.87
CA ASP A 379 -8.96 3.23 28.20
C ASP A 379 -8.41 1.78 28.29
N SER A 380 -8.36 1.06 27.20
CA SER A 380 -7.96 -0.34 27.16
C SER A 380 -6.60 -0.47 26.48
N VAL A 381 -5.61 -0.90 27.25
CA VAL A 381 -4.30 -1.34 26.74
C VAL A 381 -4.32 -2.85 26.62
N PHE A 382 -4.07 -3.35 25.42
CA PHE A 382 -3.95 -4.78 25.14
C PHE A 382 -2.48 -5.15 25.15
N VAL A 383 -2.10 -6.02 26.08
CA VAL A 383 -0.73 -6.55 26.21
C VAL A 383 -0.70 -7.89 25.50
N HIS A 384 -0.05 -7.92 24.35
CA HIS A 384 0.15 -9.11 23.55
C HIS A 384 1.40 -9.84 24.01
N VAL A 385 1.24 -11.01 24.62
CA VAL A 385 2.33 -11.84 25.11
C VAL A 385 2.60 -12.97 24.13
N LEU A 386 3.63 -12.78 23.32
CA LEU A 386 4.02 -13.67 22.22
C LEU A 386 5.08 -14.71 22.66
N ASP A 387 5.86 -14.41 23.72
CA ASP A 387 6.86 -15.31 24.29
C ASP A 387 6.57 -15.50 25.80
N TRP A 388 6.29 -16.73 26.17
CA TRP A 388 5.80 -17.14 27.49
C TRP A 388 6.81 -17.90 28.34
N ARG A 389 8.03 -17.47 28.40
CA ARG A 389 9.06 -18.16 29.18
C ARG A 389 8.83 -18.04 30.68
N ASP A 390 8.22 -16.91 31.10
CA ASP A 390 7.99 -16.62 32.53
C ASP A 390 6.50 -16.37 32.80
N ARG A 391 6.04 -16.80 33.99
CA ARG A 391 4.68 -16.51 34.46
C ARG A 391 4.51 -15.05 34.93
N VAL A 392 5.57 -14.32 35.07
CA VAL A 392 5.59 -12.96 35.59
C VAL A 392 6.20 -12.03 34.53
N ILE A 393 5.46 -10.99 34.14
CA ILE A 393 5.98 -9.95 33.26
C ILE A 393 5.99 -8.62 34.01
N ALA A 394 7.12 -7.92 33.96
CA ALA A 394 7.21 -6.52 34.37
C ALA A 394 7.08 -5.62 33.15
N ILE A 395 6.17 -4.69 33.21
CA ILE A 395 5.79 -3.78 32.14
C ILE A 395 6.05 -2.36 32.59
N PRO A 396 6.88 -1.56 31.91
CA PRO A 396 7.02 -0.13 32.18
C PRO A 396 5.69 0.57 31.84
N LEU A 397 5.07 1.24 32.79
CA LEU A 397 3.80 1.93 32.59
C LEU A 397 3.78 3.22 33.42
N VAL A 398 4.20 4.32 32.79
CA VAL A 398 4.32 5.63 33.44
C VAL A 398 3.07 6.48 33.18
N GLY A 399 2.57 7.15 34.22
CA GLY A 399 1.47 8.12 34.09
C GLY A 399 0.08 7.52 33.88
N LEU A 400 -0.04 6.19 33.94
CA LEU A 400 -1.31 5.47 33.84
C LEU A 400 -1.51 4.58 35.07
N ARG A 401 -2.72 4.57 35.61
CA ARG A 401 -3.12 3.68 36.71
C ARG A 401 -3.96 2.51 36.18
N VAL A 402 -3.53 1.28 36.42
CA VAL A 402 -4.31 0.08 36.12
C VAL A 402 -5.42 -0.06 37.16
N THR A 403 -6.64 -0.21 36.70
CA THR A 403 -7.82 -0.43 37.56
C THR A 403 -8.31 -1.88 37.51
N ARG A 404 -8.00 -2.58 36.41
CA ARG A 404 -8.37 -3.99 36.21
C ARG A 404 -7.43 -4.61 35.19
N ALA A 405 -7.10 -5.89 35.38
CA ALA A 405 -6.39 -6.73 34.41
C ALA A 405 -7.17 -8.02 34.20
N THR A 406 -7.38 -8.41 32.93
CA THR A 406 -8.11 -9.65 32.57
C THR A 406 -7.53 -10.26 31.31
N VAL A 407 -7.68 -11.56 31.11
CA VAL A 407 -7.37 -12.25 29.86
C VAL A 407 -8.49 -11.94 28.85
N LEU A 408 -8.14 -11.48 27.66
CA LEU A 408 -9.11 -11.31 26.57
C LEU A 408 -9.63 -12.68 26.10
N GLY A 409 -10.91 -12.77 25.82
CA GLY A 409 -11.58 -14.03 25.46
C GLY A 409 -12.22 -14.72 26.65
N SER A 410 -11.45 -15.13 27.68
CA SER A 410 -11.99 -15.78 28.84
C SER A 410 -12.55 -14.85 29.92
N GLY A 411 -12.05 -13.59 29.97
CA GLY A 411 -12.39 -12.66 31.05
C GLY A 411 -11.75 -13.00 32.39
N ALA A 412 -10.91 -14.03 32.50
CA ALA A 412 -10.24 -14.44 33.71
C ALA A 412 -9.42 -13.29 34.31
N ALA A 413 -9.50 -13.09 35.62
CA ALA A 413 -8.72 -12.06 36.30
C ALA A 413 -7.21 -12.36 36.19
N VAL A 414 -6.43 -11.31 36.06
CA VAL A 414 -4.97 -11.36 36.06
C VAL A 414 -4.49 -10.59 37.29
N ASP A 415 -3.73 -11.27 38.17
CA ASP A 415 -3.14 -10.59 39.31
C ASP A 415 -2.08 -9.62 38.89
N PHE A 416 -2.13 -8.41 39.45
CA PHE A 416 -1.16 -7.36 39.15
C PHE A 416 -0.76 -6.58 40.38
N GLU A 417 0.46 -6.09 40.36
CA GLU A 417 1.01 -5.16 41.35
C GLU A 417 1.59 -3.96 40.61
N GLN A 418 1.19 -2.75 41.02
CA GLN A 418 1.60 -1.52 40.36
C GLN A 418 2.42 -0.63 41.30
N TRP A 419 3.47 -0.03 40.74
CA TRP A 419 4.28 1.01 41.32
C TRP A 419 4.35 2.23 40.36
N PRO A 420 4.96 3.36 40.74
CA PRO A 420 4.85 4.61 39.95
C PRO A 420 5.28 4.53 38.48
N ASP A 421 6.22 3.67 38.13
CA ASP A 421 6.83 3.56 36.82
C ASP A 421 6.55 2.22 36.10
N GLY A 422 5.77 1.32 36.73
CA GLY A 422 5.48 0.03 36.11
C GLY A 422 4.38 -0.77 36.76
N VAL A 423 4.08 -1.90 36.14
CA VAL A 423 3.15 -2.92 36.62
C VAL A 423 3.73 -4.33 36.41
N ARG A 424 3.63 -5.16 37.42
CA ARG A 424 3.89 -6.60 37.34
C ARG A 424 2.58 -7.35 37.10
N LEU A 425 2.56 -8.20 36.12
CA LEU A 425 1.43 -9.09 35.84
C LEU A 425 1.86 -10.52 36.19
N THR A 426 1.02 -11.23 36.91
CA THR A 426 1.15 -12.67 37.12
C THR A 426 0.19 -13.39 36.20
N LEU A 427 0.74 -14.04 35.18
CA LEU A 427 -0.05 -14.65 34.11
C LEU A 427 -0.69 -15.96 34.58
N PRO A 428 -2.00 -16.17 34.35
CA PRO A 428 -2.65 -17.43 34.71
C PRO A 428 -2.17 -18.58 33.82
N ASP A 429 -2.21 -19.80 34.33
CA ASP A 429 -2.00 -21.00 33.51
C ASP A 429 -3.17 -21.15 32.53
N VAL A 430 -2.88 -21.03 31.27
CA VAL A 430 -3.84 -21.19 30.15
C VAL A 430 -3.18 -22.04 29.08
N ALA A 431 -3.96 -22.70 28.23
CA ALA A 431 -3.46 -23.46 27.09
C ALA A 431 -2.53 -22.62 26.22
N SER A 432 -1.56 -23.27 25.55
CA SER A 432 -0.59 -22.59 24.68
C SER A 432 -1.32 -21.99 23.47
N GLU A 433 -1.53 -20.70 23.51
CA GLU A 433 -2.04 -19.89 22.39
C GLU A 433 -0.89 -19.15 21.71
N PRO A 434 -0.97 -18.85 20.40
CA PRO A 434 0.10 -18.15 19.70
C PRO A 434 0.34 -16.72 20.20
N ASP A 435 -0.67 -16.13 20.82
CA ASP A 435 -0.64 -14.80 21.45
C ASP A 435 -1.62 -14.81 22.62
N ARG A 436 -1.14 -14.45 23.80
CA ARG A 436 -2.00 -14.26 24.96
C ARG A 436 -2.23 -12.79 25.21
N VAL A 437 -3.47 -12.36 25.08
CA VAL A 437 -3.84 -10.96 25.19
C VAL A 437 -4.37 -10.65 26.58
N ILE A 438 -3.66 -9.80 27.32
CA ILE A 438 -4.11 -9.24 28.61
C ILE A 438 -4.70 -7.86 28.35
N VAL A 439 -5.90 -7.62 28.86
CA VAL A 439 -6.55 -6.30 28.79
C VAL A 439 -6.29 -5.57 30.11
N LEU A 440 -5.56 -4.46 30.04
CA LEU A 440 -5.42 -3.54 31.16
C LEU A 440 -6.43 -2.39 30.97
N ARG A 441 -7.34 -2.20 31.93
CA ARG A 441 -8.14 -0.99 32.03
C ARG A 441 -7.34 0.06 32.77
N VAL A 442 -7.09 1.17 32.10
CA VAL A 442 -6.23 2.23 32.62
C VAL A 442 -6.99 3.55 32.77
N ARG A 443 -6.51 4.40 33.68
CA ARG A 443 -6.92 5.80 33.81
C ARG A 443 -5.69 6.68 34.03
N LYS A 444 -5.80 7.95 33.67
CA LYS A 444 -4.79 8.97 33.98
C LYS A 444 -4.81 9.33 35.46
#